data_1c831942a08190ee9638ae80ef823ba5
#
_entry.id   1c831942a08190ee9638ae80ef823ba5
#
_cell.length_a   1.000
_cell.length_b   1.000
_cell.length_c   1.000
_cell.angle_alpha   90.00
_cell.angle_beta   90.00
_cell.angle_gamma   90.00
#
_symmetry.space_group_name_H-M   'P 1'
#
loop_
_entity.id
_entity.type
_entity.pdbx_description
1 polymer ?
#
loop_
_entity_poly.entity_id
_entity_poly.type
_entity_poly.pdbx_seq_one_letter_code
_entity_poly.pdbx_strand_id
1 'polypeptide(L)'
;MKTIKVVAAVICDNIKEKNKIFATARGYGELKGGWEFPGGKVEPGETPQQALVREIMEELDTEIKVGEWIDTIEFDYPTFHLSMDCFWAKGTKGQLELKEAEAAKWLTRDQLDSVAWLPADITLIDKIQGYMK
;
A
#
# COMPACT_ATOMS: atom_id res chain seq x y z
N MET A 1 -12.57 -16.60 13.04
CA MET A 1 -12.39 -15.29 12.42
C MET A 1 -11.94 -15.47 10.98
N LYS A 2 -12.57 -14.77 10.05
CA LYS A 2 -12.24 -14.87 8.63
C LYS A 2 -10.90 -14.19 8.32
N THR A 3 -10.07 -14.84 7.51
CA THR A 3 -8.81 -14.26 7.03
C THR A 3 -9.03 -13.62 5.67
N ILE A 4 -8.63 -12.36 5.54
CA ILE A 4 -8.68 -11.62 4.27
C ILE A 4 -7.25 -11.44 3.79
N LYS A 5 -6.94 -11.97 2.60
CA LYS A 5 -5.63 -11.82 1.98
C LYS A 5 -5.62 -10.62 1.05
N VAL A 6 -4.69 -9.69 1.31
CA VAL A 6 -4.53 -8.48 0.52
C VAL A 6 -3.07 -8.27 0.14
N VAL A 7 -2.86 -7.38 -0.79
CA VAL A 7 -1.53 -6.94 -1.22
C VAL A 7 -1.44 -5.43 -1.12
N ALA A 8 -0.25 -4.92 -0.86
CA ALA A 8 -0.01 -3.49 -0.77
C ALA A 8 1.27 -3.12 -1.49
N ALA A 9 1.24 -1.98 -2.19
CA ALA A 9 2.39 -1.45 -2.91
C ALA A 9 2.95 -0.24 -2.17
N VAL A 10 4.22 -0.33 -1.79
CA VAL A 10 4.98 0.84 -1.34
C VAL A 10 5.62 1.42 -2.59
N ILE A 11 4.88 2.32 -3.25
CA ILE A 11 5.31 2.96 -4.49
C ILE A 11 6.33 4.03 -4.16
N CYS A 12 7.54 3.91 -4.71
CA CYS A 12 8.64 4.84 -4.49
C CYS A 12 8.84 5.76 -5.68
N ASP A 13 9.35 6.95 -5.42
CA ASP A 13 9.81 7.86 -6.46
C ASP A 13 11.05 7.29 -7.17
N ASN A 14 11.94 6.63 -6.41
CA ASN A 14 13.14 5.98 -6.92
C ASN A 14 13.37 4.70 -6.12
N ILE A 15 13.41 3.56 -6.81
CA ILE A 15 13.48 2.24 -6.15
C ILE A 15 14.82 2.02 -5.43
N LYS A 16 15.89 2.68 -5.85
CA LYS A 16 17.19 2.58 -5.19
C LYS A 16 17.30 3.50 -3.98
N GLU A 17 16.89 4.74 -4.14
CA GLU A 17 17.05 5.77 -3.11
C GLU A 17 15.88 5.83 -2.13
N LYS A 18 14.68 5.57 -2.60
CA LYS A 18 13.48 5.57 -1.76
C LYS A 18 13.35 6.87 -0.95
N ASN A 19 13.37 8.00 -1.68
CA ASN A 19 13.26 9.31 -1.03
C ASN A 19 11.83 9.61 -0.58
N LYS A 20 10.85 9.11 -1.33
CA LYS A 20 9.42 9.33 -1.07
C LYS A 20 8.62 8.08 -1.36
N ILE A 21 7.58 7.90 -0.57
CA ILE A 21 6.59 6.83 -0.78
C ILE A 21 5.21 7.44 -0.97
N PHE A 22 4.35 6.74 -1.71
CA PHE A 22 3.01 7.19 -2.02
C PHE A 22 2.00 6.54 -1.08
N ALA A 23 1.15 7.36 -0.45
CA ALA A 23 0.12 6.90 0.47
C ALA A 23 -1.22 7.51 0.12
N THR A 24 -2.30 6.80 0.44
CA THR A 24 -3.67 7.23 0.17
C THR A 24 -4.52 7.19 1.45
N ALA A 25 -5.49 8.08 1.52
CA ALA A 25 -6.49 8.06 2.59
C ALA A 25 -7.74 7.35 2.09
N ARG A 26 -8.23 6.39 2.88
CA ARG A 26 -9.42 5.61 2.52
C ARG A 26 -10.66 6.50 2.52
N GLY A 27 -11.42 6.49 1.43
CA GLY A 27 -12.61 7.31 1.25
C GLY A 27 -13.94 6.65 1.63
N TYR A 28 -13.92 5.40 2.13
CA TYR A 28 -15.15 4.63 2.39
C TYR A 28 -14.97 3.63 3.51
N GLY A 29 -16.10 3.08 3.98
CA GLY A 29 -16.13 2.01 4.97
C GLY A 29 -15.85 2.46 6.39
N GLU A 30 -15.70 1.47 7.28
CA GLU A 30 -15.47 1.71 8.71
C GLU A 30 -14.14 2.39 9.01
N LEU A 31 -13.15 2.19 8.12
CA LEU A 31 -11.80 2.74 8.28
C LEU A 31 -11.59 4.01 7.47
N LYS A 32 -12.68 4.68 7.08
CA LYS A 32 -12.64 5.94 6.33
C LYS A 32 -11.75 6.98 7.03
N GLY A 33 -10.92 7.65 6.25
CA GLY A 33 -9.99 8.67 6.75
C GLY A 33 -8.65 8.12 7.21
N GLY A 34 -8.52 6.80 7.37
CA GLY A 34 -7.24 6.18 7.69
C GLY A 34 -6.32 6.16 6.48
N TRP A 35 -5.03 6.36 6.71
CA TRP A 35 -4.02 6.33 5.66
C TRP A 35 -3.46 4.93 5.49
N GLU A 36 -3.19 4.55 4.25
CA GLU A 36 -2.73 3.22 3.90
C GLU A 36 -1.89 3.25 2.62
N PHE A 37 -1.21 2.15 2.35
CA PHE A 37 -0.59 1.93 1.05
C PHE A 37 -1.62 1.38 0.08
N PRO A 38 -1.60 1.81 -1.20
CA PRO A 38 -2.56 1.32 -2.18
C PRO A 38 -2.39 -0.17 -2.44
N GLY A 39 -3.49 -0.83 -2.73
CA GLY A 39 -3.54 -2.26 -2.99
C GLY A 39 -4.96 -2.79 -2.87
N GLY A 40 -5.12 -4.07 -2.63
CA GLY A 40 -6.43 -4.66 -2.49
C GLY A 40 -6.39 -6.17 -2.33
N LYS A 41 -7.53 -6.82 -2.52
CA LYS A 41 -7.68 -8.26 -2.30
C LYS A 41 -7.06 -9.08 -3.41
N VAL A 42 -6.44 -10.21 -3.04
CA VAL A 42 -5.98 -11.21 -4.00
C VAL A 42 -7.18 -12.04 -4.43
N GLU A 43 -7.40 -12.16 -5.75
CA GLU A 43 -8.48 -12.98 -6.30
C GLU A 43 -7.99 -14.41 -6.56
N PRO A 44 -8.93 -15.40 -6.61
CA PRO A 44 -8.55 -16.78 -6.88
C PRO A 44 -7.76 -16.91 -8.19
N GLY A 45 -6.67 -17.65 -8.14
CA GLY A 45 -5.81 -17.87 -9.32
C GLY A 45 -4.77 -16.80 -9.58
N GLU A 46 -4.78 -15.69 -8.81
CA GLU A 46 -3.75 -14.67 -8.93
C GLU A 46 -2.58 -14.93 -8.00
N THR A 47 -1.37 -14.59 -8.45
CA THR A 47 -0.24 -14.42 -7.53
C THR A 47 -0.39 -13.08 -6.83
N PRO A 48 0.25 -12.86 -5.67
CA PRO A 48 0.25 -11.55 -5.01
C PRO A 48 0.69 -10.41 -5.93
N GLN A 49 1.73 -10.65 -6.74
CA GLN A 49 2.24 -9.64 -7.67
C GLN A 49 1.23 -9.29 -8.77
N GLN A 50 0.54 -10.31 -9.31
CA GLN A 50 -0.50 -10.09 -10.33
C GLN A 50 -1.67 -9.29 -9.75
N ALA A 51 -2.10 -9.64 -8.53
CA ALA A 51 -3.16 -8.91 -7.84
C ALA A 51 -2.78 -7.45 -7.64
N LEU A 52 -1.52 -7.20 -7.26
CA LEU A 52 -1.05 -5.84 -7.00
C LEU A 52 -1.05 -4.99 -8.27
N VAL A 53 -0.54 -5.52 -9.38
CA VAL A 53 -0.57 -4.80 -10.67
C VAL A 53 -2.00 -4.45 -11.07
N ARG A 54 -2.93 -5.40 -10.95
CA ARG A 54 -4.34 -5.20 -11.28
C ARG A 54 -4.98 -4.15 -10.36
N GLU A 55 -4.80 -4.26 -9.06
CA GLU A 55 -5.40 -3.33 -8.08
C GLU A 55 -4.90 -1.90 -8.26
N ILE A 56 -3.61 -1.72 -8.53
CA ILE A 56 -3.08 -0.37 -8.74
C ILE A 56 -3.61 0.23 -10.04
N MET A 57 -3.78 -0.58 -11.08
CA MET A 57 -4.40 -0.10 -12.32
C MET A 57 -5.84 0.33 -12.09
N GLU A 58 -6.61 -0.47 -11.34
CA GLU A 58 -8.01 -0.16 -11.04
C GLU A 58 -8.15 1.06 -10.13
N GLU A 59 -7.31 1.17 -9.12
CA GLU A 59 -7.41 2.21 -8.08
C GLU A 59 -6.79 3.55 -8.53
N LEU A 60 -5.65 3.51 -9.21
CA LEU A 60 -4.84 4.70 -9.51
C LEU A 60 -4.61 4.95 -10.99
N ASP A 61 -5.14 4.10 -11.85
CA ASP A 61 -4.91 4.17 -13.32
C ASP A 61 -3.42 4.26 -13.66
N THR A 62 -2.62 3.49 -12.95
CA THR A 62 -1.15 3.51 -13.05
C THR A 62 -0.63 2.09 -13.25
N GLU A 63 0.27 1.93 -14.23
CA GLU A 63 1.00 0.69 -14.40
C GLU A 63 2.25 0.73 -13.52
N ILE A 64 2.44 -0.33 -12.72
CA ILE A 64 3.59 -0.44 -11.84
C ILE A 64 4.46 -1.64 -12.18
N LYS A 65 5.72 -1.54 -11.81
CA LYS A 65 6.64 -2.67 -11.76
C LYS A 65 6.80 -3.06 -10.30
N VAL A 66 6.40 -4.29 -9.97
CA VAL A 66 6.53 -4.80 -8.60
C VAL A 66 7.98 -5.18 -8.34
N GLY A 67 8.52 -4.67 -7.25
CA GLY A 67 9.89 -4.94 -6.81
C GLY A 67 9.96 -6.03 -5.76
N GLU A 68 10.91 -5.88 -4.84
CA GLU A 68 11.14 -6.89 -3.80
C GLU A 68 10.02 -6.94 -2.78
N TRP A 69 9.74 -8.13 -2.29
CA TRP A 69 8.86 -8.35 -1.15
C TRP A 69 9.49 -7.72 0.10
N ILE A 70 8.68 -6.99 0.87
CA ILE A 70 9.14 -6.35 2.10
C ILE A 70 8.84 -7.24 3.29
N ASP A 71 7.57 -7.60 3.45
CA ASP A 71 7.09 -8.42 4.56
C ASP A 71 5.64 -8.81 4.32
N THR A 72 5.18 -9.77 5.11
CA THR A 72 3.76 -10.11 5.21
C THR A 72 3.28 -9.67 6.58
N ILE A 73 2.36 -8.72 6.61
CA ILE A 73 1.80 -8.19 7.85
C ILE A 73 0.56 -8.96 8.22
N GLU A 74 0.56 -9.52 9.44
CA GLU A 74 -0.59 -10.20 10.02
C GLU A 74 -1.19 -9.30 11.10
N PHE A 75 -2.47 -8.99 11.00
CA PHE A 75 -3.12 -8.11 11.95
C PHE A 75 -4.58 -8.50 12.20
N ASP A 76 -4.98 -8.55 13.47
CA ASP A 76 -6.35 -8.86 13.88
C ASP A 76 -7.15 -7.57 14.06
N TYR A 77 -8.07 -7.31 13.13
CA TYR A 77 -9.11 -6.31 13.32
C TYR A 77 -10.29 -6.97 14.07
N PRO A 78 -11.20 -6.19 14.65
CA PRO A 78 -12.28 -6.77 15.47
C PRO A 78 -13.12 -7.85 14.78
N THR A 79 -13.31 -7.75 13.45
CA THR A 79 -14.20 -8.66 12.73
C THR A 79 -13.48 -9.59 11.76
N PHE A 80 -12.18 -9.42 11.55
CA PHE A 80 -11.42 -10.26 10.61
C PHE A 80 -9.92 -10.22 10.89
N HIS A 81 -9.24 -11.23 10.36
CA HIS A 81 -7.77 -11.28 10.35
C HIS A 81 -7.26 -10.82 9.00
N LEU A 82 -6.36 -9.83 9.00
CA LEU A 82 -5.72 -9.33 7.78
C LEU A 82 -4.37 -10.00 7.57
N SER A 83 -4.15 -10.54 6.37
CA SER A 83 -2.84 -11.03 5.93
C SER A 83 -2.45 -10.20 4.70
N MET A 84 -1.45 -9.35 4.83
CA MET A 84 -1.08 -8.36 3.82
C MET A 84 0.35 -8.55 3.33
N ASP A 85 0.50 -8.98 2.07
CA ASP A 85 1.80 -9.07 1.41
C ASP A 85 2.19 -7.70 0.87
N CYS A 86 3.34 -7.19 1.30
CA CYS A 86 3.82 -5.84 0.97
C CYS A 86 5.05 -5.89 0.08
N PHE A 87 5.03 -5.11 -0.99
CA PHE A 87 6.10 -5.06 -1.98
C PHE A 87 6.53 -3.62 -2.25
N TRP A 88 7.80 -3.44 -2.51
CA TRP A 88 8.29 -2.21 -3.15
C TRP A 88 7.77 -2.18 -4.57
N ALA A 89 7.45 -0.99 -5.08
CA ALA A 89 6.97 -0.83 -6.45
C ALA A 89 7.40 0.51 -7.04
N LYS A 90 7.38 0.58 -8.36
CA LYS A 90 7.68 1.79 -9.12
C LYS A 90 6.63 1.96 -10.20
N GLY A 91 6.14 3.19 -10.41
CA GLY A 91 5.27 3.51 -11.53
C GLY A 91 6.05 3.50 -12.83
N THR A 92 5.52 2.87 -13.87
CA THR A 92 6.14 2.81 -15.19
C THR A 92 5.35 3.57 -16.25
N LYS A 93 4.03 3.62 -16.11
CA LYS A 93 3.13 4.33 -17.04
C LYS A 93 1.93 4.86 -16.28
N GLY A 94 1.36 5.93 -16.81
CA GLY A 94 0.18 6.56 -16.28
C GLY A 94 0.51 7.59 -15.21
N GLN A 95 -0.51 8.28 -14.78
CA GLN A 95 -0.42 9.23 -13.68
C GLN A 95 -1.15 8.64 -12.48
N LEU A 96 -0.67 8.94 -11.30
CA LEU A 96 -1.33 8.49 -10.08
C LEU A 96 -2.62 9.29 -9.88
N GLU A 97 -3.72 8.76 -10.39
CA GLU A 97 -5.05 9.36 -10.27
C GLU A 97 -5.82 8.75 -9.13
N LEU A 98 -6.56 9.58 -8.41
CA LEU A 98 -7.41 9.12 -7.30
C LEU A 98 -8.78 8.74 -7.84
N LYS A 99 -9.11 7.45 -7.84
CA LYS A 99 -10.44 6.97 -8.24
C LYS A 99 -11.31 6.62 -7.05
N GLU A 100 -10.72 6.04 -6.00
CA GLU A 100 -11.46 5.57 -4.83
C GLU A 100 -10.98 6.19 -3.52
N ALA A 101 -9.77 6.76 -3.52
CA ALA A 101 -9.21 7.37 -2.32
C ALA A 101 -9.70 8.80 -2.15
N GLU A 102 -9.85 9.23 -0.90
CA GLU A 102 -10.25 10.59 -0.56
C GLU A 102 -9.10 11.58 -0.77
N ALA A 103 -7.88 11.15 -0.51
CA ALA A 103 -6.68 11.99 -0.63
C ALA A 103 -5.46 11.12 -0.90
N ALA A 104 -4.38 11.75 -1.35
CA ALA A 104 -3.10 11.07 -1.53
C ALA A 104 -1.95 12.03 -1.29
N LYS A 105 -0.82 11.47 -0.87
CA LYS A 105 0.40 12.25 -0.64
C LYS A 105 1.63 11.42 -0.95
N TRP A 106 2.66 12.10 -1.47
CA TRP A 106 4.02 11.60 -1.44
C TRP A 106 4.64 12.01 -0.11
N LEU A 107 5.19 11.05 0.62
CA LEU A 107 5.77 11.29 1.95
C LEU A 107 7.26 10.98 1.96
N THR A 108 8.05 11.92 2.47
CA THR A 108 9.47 11.69 2.77
C THR A 108 9.57 10.93 4.10
N ARG A 109 10.76 10.43 4.41
CA ARG A 109 11.00 9.72 5.68
C ARG A 109 10.55 10.55 6.89
N ASP A 110 10.86 11.84 6.89
CA ASP A 110 10.52 12.73 7.99
C ASP A 110 9.03 13.04 8.10
N GLN A 111 8.26 12.73 7.05
CA GLN A 111 6.82 12.98 7.00
C GLN A 111 5.97 11.74 7.29
N LEU A 112 6.59 10.59 7.53
CA LEU A 112 5.84 9.34 7.71
C LEU A 112 4.84 9.39 8.86
N ASP A 113 5.12 10.12 9.91
CA ASP A 113 4.20 10.28 11.04
C ASP A 113 3.28 11.50 10.92
N SER A 114 3.24 12.15 9.75
CA SER A 114 2.36 13.29 9.51
C SER A 114 0.91 12.89 9.17
N VAL A 115 0.65 11.61 8.96
CA VAL A 115 -0.68 11.09 8.62
C VAL A 115 -1.08 9.99 9.61
N ALA A 116 -2.40 9.80 9.76
CA ALA A 116 -2.96 8.79 10.67
C ALA A 116 -3.06 7.44 9.96
N TRP A 117 -2.00 6.65 10.00
CA TRP A 117 -1.96 5.32 9.39
C TRP A 117 -2.96 4.36 10.02
N LEU A 118 -3.54 3.48 9.19
CA LEU A 118 -4.32 2.35 9.69
C LEU A 118 -3.41 1.40 10.49
N PRO A 119 -3.94 0.72 11.51
CA PRO A 119 -3.11 -0.09 12.41
C PRO A 119 -2.17 -1.09 11.74
N ALA A 120 -2.63 -1.80 10.71
CA ALA A 120 -1.79 -2.75 9.98
C ALA A 120 -0.62 -2.06 9.28
N ASP A 121 -0.84 -0.84 8.77
CA ASP A 121 0.18 -0.07 8.05
C ASP A 121 1.25 0.51 8.97
N ILE A 122 0.92 0.75 10.24
CA ILE A 122 1.90 1.23 11.22
C ILE A 122 3.05 0.23 11.35
N THR A 123 2.74 -1.06 11.38
CA THR A 123 3.77 -2.10 11.46
C THR A 123 4.69 -2.05 10.23
N LEU A 124 4.11 -1.81 9.05
CA LEU A 124 4.89 -1.72 7.83
C LEU A 124 5.79 -0.48 7.82
N ILE A 125 5.30 0.67 8.33
CA ILE A 125 6.08 1.91 8.43
C ILE A 125 7.36 1.68 9.22
N ASP A 126 7.29 0.98 10.33
CA ASP A 126 8.46 0.68 11.16
C ASP A 126 9.54 -0.10 10.38
N LYS A 127 9.10 -0.95 9.46
CA LYS A 127 10.02 -1.74 8.64
C LYS A 127 10.66 -0.95 7.51
N ILE A 128 9.84 -0.16 6.79
CA ILE A 128 10.34 0.56 5.60
C ILE A 128 11.16 1.80 5.93
N GLN A 129 10.94 2.37 7.10
CA GLN A 129 11.63 3.60 7.51
C GLN A 129 13.15 3.46 7.43
N GLY A 130 13.70 2.31 7.75
CA GLY A 130 15.12 2.04 7.70
C GLY A 130 15.70 1.97 6.28
N TYR A 131 14.86 1.79 5.26
CA TYR A 131 15.28 1.72 3.86
C TYR A 131 15.16 3.05 3.14
N MET A 132 14.47 4.02 3.72
CA MET A 132 14.27 5.34 3.12
C MET A 132 15.42 6.29 3.45
N LYS A 133 15.70 7.17 2.53
CA LYS A 133 16.70 8.23 2.74
C LYS A 133 16.14 9.49 3.39
#